data_30fa0589fc9c134aabab752e6d7cf340
#
_entry.id   30fa0589fc9c134aabab752e6d7cf340
#
_cell.length_a   1.000
_cell.length_b   1.000
_cell.length_c   1.000
_cell.angle_alpha   90.00
_cell.angle_beta   90.00
_cell.angle_gamma   90.00
#
_symmetry.space_group_name_H-M   'P 1'
#
loop_
_entity.id
_entity.type
_entity.pdbx_description
1 polymer ?
#
loop_
_entity_poly.entity_id
_entity_poly.type
_entity_poly.pdbx_seq_one_letter_code
_entity_poly.pdbx_strand_id
1 'polypeptide(L)'
;MTWLTNVLEKPAGKTLAILLVVAAIGAAGYVIKTSWMPAAVSAERDRVFIDSTDNQPFNHELEKDESIPVDAPSGGKTGYPAELCYWTKDGQPKSDPTPVLLNSWIGKPEPTFCPDCGRLVVANNPPARPGGRPPPTRAEYEQYHQLGLGPELLHTVASGN
;
A
#
# COMPACT_ATOMS: atom_id res chain seq x y z
N MET A 1 -7.63 -49.53 19.52
CA MET A 1 -8.46 -48.55 18.74
C MET A 1 -9.98 -48.80 18.87
N THR A 2 -10.43 -49.62 19.78
CA THR A 2 -11.84 -50.07 19.96
C THR A 2 -12.69 -49.17 20.88
N TRP A 3 -12.10 -48.21 21.60
CA TRP A 3 -12.84 -47.34 22.52
C TRP A 3 -13.65 -46.25 21.81
N LEU A 4 -13.13 -45.70 20.73
CA LEU A 4 -13.80 -44.64 19.95
C LEU A 4 -15.05 -45.13 19.21
N THR A 5 -15.05 -46.40 18.75
CA THR A 5 -16.19 -47.00 18.05
C THR A 5 -17.36 -47.24 19.00
N ASN A 6 -17.11 -47.66 20.24
CA ASN A 6 -18.15 -47.93 21.23
C ASN A 6 -18.85 -46.64 21.74
N VAL A 7 -18.19 -45.47 21.70
CA VAL A 7 -18.79 -44.20 22.10
C VAL A 7 -19.69 -43.65 20.98
N LEU A 8 -19.30 -43.86 19.72
CA LEU A 8 -20.05 -43.41 18.56
C LEU A 8 -21.31 -44.22 18.24
N GLU A 9 -21.40 -45.46 18.74
CA GLU A 9 -22.59 -46.32 18.54
C GLU A 9 -23.76 -45.97 19.45
N LYS A 10 -23.53 -45.28 20.57
CA LYS A 10 -24.61 -44.78 21.45
C LYS A 10 -25.32 -43.56 20.85
N PRO A 11 -26.65 -43.46 20.99
CA PRO A 11 -27.41 -42.32 20.43
C PRO A 11 -26.90 -40.95 20.89
N ALA A 12 -26.42 -40.86 22.14
CA ALA A 12 -25.77 -39.66 22.66
C ALA A 12 -24.43 -39.33 22.00
N GLY A 13 -23.66 -40.31 21.56
CA GLY A 13 -22.39 -40.14 20.84
C GLY A 13 -22.59 -39.66 19.42
N LYS A 14 -23.67 -40.11 18.75
CA LYS A 14 -24.02 -39.66 17.40
C LYS A 14 -24.45 -38.18 17.40
N THR A 15 -25.27 -37.77 18.38
CA THR A 15 -25.66 -36.34 18.51
C THR A 15 -24.50 -35.45 18.85
N LEU A 16 -23.59 -35.87 19.71
CA LEU A 16 -22.36 -35.11 20.01
C LEU A 16 -21.45 -34.95 18.77
N ALA A 17 -21.28 -36.03 18.01
CA ALA A 17 -20.48 -35.99 16.78
C ALA A 17 -21.07 -35.04 15.73
N ILE A 18 -22.39 -35.02 15.55
CA ILE A 18 -23.08 -34.11 14.63
C ILE A 18 -22.89 -32.66 15.09
N LEU A 19 -23.04 -32.39 16.40
CA LEU A 19 -22.83 -31.02 16.93
C LEU A 19 -21.39 -30.52 16.72
N LEU A 20 -20.40 -31.40 16.91
CA LEU A 20 -19.00 -31.05 16.66
C LEU A 20 -18.71 -30.76 15.18
N VAL A 21 -19.30 -31.55 14.27
CA VAL A 21 -19.17 -31.30 12.82
C VAL A 21 -19.82 -29.98 12.43
N VAL A 22 -21.02 -29.68 12.92
CA VAL A 22 -21.71 -28.41 12.64
C VAL A 22 -20.93 -27.23 13.21
N ALA A 23 -20.37 -27.33 14.43
CA ALA A 23 -19.53 -26.33 15.03
C ALA A 23 -18.23 -26.12 14.23
N ALA A 24 -17.59 -27.18 13.75
CA ALA A 24 -16.39 -27.10 12.92
C ALA A 24 -16.66 -26.42 11.56
N ILE A 25 -17.80 -26.74 10.91
CA ILE A 25 -18.21 -26.10 9.65
C ILE A 25 -18.53 -24.63 9.89
N GLY A 26 -19.22 -24.29 10.98
CA GLY A 26 -19.51 -22.92 11.36
C GLY A 26 -18.25 -22.10 11.63
N ALA A 27 -17.29 -22.67 12.37
CA ALA A 27 -15.99 -22.03 12.62
C ALA A 27 -15.18 -21.84 11.33
N ALA A 28 -15.13 -22.85 10.47
CA ALA A 28 -14.46 -22.77 9.17
C ALA A 28 -15.11 -21.69 8.27
N GLY A 29 -16.44 -21.64 8.22
CA GLY A 29 -17.20 -20.62 7.48
C GLY A 29 -16.94 -19.21 8.01
N TYR A 30 -16.84 -19.05 9.34
CA TYR A 30 -16.48 -17.77 9.96
C TYR A 30 -15.06 -17.32 9.62
N VAL A 31 -14.08 -18.26 9.71
CA VAL A 31 -12.70 -17.97 9.34
C VAL A 31 -12.58 -17.63 7.85
N ILE A 32 -13.26 -18.36 6.97
CA ILE A 32 -13.29 -18.05 5.54
C ILE A 32 -13.89 -16.67 5.31
N LYS A 33 -15.02 -16.34 5.91
CA LYS A 33 -15.66 -15.04 5.76
C LYS A 33 -14.74 -13.89 6.23
N THR A 34 -14.03 -14.05 7.34
CA THR A 34 -13.11 -13.04 7.86
C THR A 34 -11.79 -12.97 7.08
N SER A 35 -11.35 -14.08 6.47
CA SER A 35 -10.12 -14.13 5.67
C SER A 35 -10.33 -13.73 4.21
N TRP A 36 -11.56 -13.80 3.70
CA TRP A 36 -11.89 -13.43 2.30
C TRP A 36 -12.21 -11.94 2.10
N MET A 37 -12.17 -11.14 3.16
CA MET A 37 -12.04 -9.69 3.03
C MET A 37 -10.61 -9.32 3.45
N PRO A 38 -9.63 -9.41 2.56
CA PRO A 38 -8.30 -8.94 2.89
C PRO A 38 -8.40 -7.43 3.07
N ALA A 39 -8.09 -6.95 4.27
CA ALA A 39 -7.90 -5.53 4.56
C ALA A 39 -6.93 -4.86 3.55
N ALA A 40 -6.08 -5.65 2.90
CA ALA A 40 -5.21 -5.24 1.81
C ALA A 40 -5.98 -4.81 0.54
N VAL A 41 -7.10 -5.45 0.20
CA VAL A 41 -7.87 -5.09 -1.02
C VAL A 41 -8.69 -3.82 -0.80
N SER A 42 -9.20 -3.58 0.40
CA SER A 42 -9.87 -2.31 0.73
C SER A 42 -8.87 -1.16 0.86
N ALA A 43 -7.70 -1.40 1.47
CA ALA A 43 -6.63 -0.40 1.56
C ALA A 43 -6.00 -0.07 0.19
N GLU A 44 -6.10 -0.98 -0.79
CA GLU A 44 -5.62 -0.73 -2.15
C GLU A 44 -6.64 0.06 -2.99
N ARG A 45 -7.92 -0.01 -2.64
CA ARG A 45 -8.99 0.76 -3.30
C ARG A 45 -9.13 2.17 -2.74
N ASP A 46 -8.96 2.34 -1.43
CA ASP A 46 -9.03 3.64 -0.76
C ASP A 46 -7.64 4.28 -0.74
N ARG A 47 -7.33 4.97 -1.82
CA ARG A 47 -6.03 5.63 -2.01
C ARG A 47 -6.16 7.15 -1.95
N VAL A 48 -5.09 7.77 -1.48
CA VAL A 48 -4.93 9.21 -1.60
C VAL A 48 -4.61 9.55 -3.06
N PHE A 49 -5.39 10.46 -3.61
CA PHE A 49 -5.17 11.05 -4.93
C PHE A 49 -4.76 12.51 -4.79
N ILE A 50 -4.13 13.05 -5.81
CA ILE A 50 -3.82 14.47 -5.90
C ILE A 50 -4.46 15.02 -7.16
N ASP A 51 -5.18 16.11 -6.99
CA ASP A 51 -5.66 16.91 -8.09
C ASP A 51 -4.49 17.68 -8.73
N SER A 52 -4.22 17.43 -10.00
CA SER A 52 -3.10 18.09 -10.70
C SER A 52 -3.34 19.58 -11.00
N THR A 53 -4.55 20.09 -10.77
CA THR A 53 -4.91 21.50 -10.99
C THR A 53 -4.44 22.39 -9.84
N ASP A 54 -4.70 21.95 -8.59
CA ASP A 54 -4.40 22.72 -7.38
C ASP A 54 -3.42 22.06 -6.41
N ASN A 55 -2.97 20.84 -6.75
CA ASN A 55 -2.11 19.97 -5.94
C ASN A 55 -2.70 19.60 -4.56
N GLN A 56 -4.04 19.61 -4.43
CA GLN A 56 -4.70 19.22 -3.20
C GLN A 56 -4.91 17.70 -3.15
N PRO A 57 -4.56 17.05 -2.01
CA PRO A 57 -4.85 15.64 -1.81
C PRO A 57 -6.33 15.43 -1.50
N PHE A 58 -6.89 14.33 -2.00
CA PHE A 58 -8.24 13.86 -1.69
C PHE A 58 -8.28 12.34 -1.66
N ASN A 59 -9.24 11.78 -0.93
CA ASN A 59 -9.46 10.35 -0.90
C ASN A 59 -10.40 9.95 -2.04
N HIS A 60 -10.06 8.90 -2.76
CA HIS A 60 -10.88 8.34 -3.82
C HIS A 60 -10.85 6.82 -3.75
N GLU A 61 -12.03 6.20 -3.77
CA GLU A 61 -12.16 4.74 -3.87
C GLU A 61 -12.25 4.36 -5.35
N LEU A 62 -11.22 3.67 -5.85
CA LEU A 62 -11.18 3.21 -7.24
C LEU A 62 -12.29 2.18 -7.51
N GLU A 63 -13.15 2.49 -8.45
CA GLU A 63 -14.11 1.54 -8.97
C GLU A 63 -13.46 0.53 -9.92
N LYS A 64 -14.12 -0.62 -10.10
CA LYS A 64 -13.66 -1.62 -11.05
C LYS A 64 -13.70 -1.04 -12.45
N ASP A 65 -12.60 -1.15 -13.17
CA ASP A 65 -12.41 -0.65 -14.55
C ASP A 65 -12.41 0.89 -14.70
N GLU A 66 -12.26 1.63 -13.58
CA GLU A 66 -12.09 3.08 -13.62
C GLU A 66 -10.71 3.45 -14.18
N SER A 67 -10.71 4.42 -15.10
CA SER A 67 -9.47 4.90 -15.73
C SER A 67 -8.86 6.08 -14.99
N ILE A 68 -7.54 6.13 -14.90
CA ILE A 68 -6.79 7.28 -14.41
C ILE A 68 -6.48 8.20 -15.61
N PRO A 69 -6.68 9.53 -15.46
CA PRO A 69 -7.08 10.26 -14.25
C PRO A 69 -8.56 10.14 -13.89
N VAL A 70 -8.83 10.19 -12.57
CA VAL A 70 -10.19 10.19 -12.01
C VAL A 70 -10.76 11.61 -11.89
N ASP A 71 -12.08 11.71 -11.67
CA ASP A 71 -12.71 13.01 -11.41
C ASP A 71 -12.23 13.59 -10.07
N ALA A 72 -11.78 14.83 -10.09
CA ALA A 72 -11.22 15.53 -8.94
C ALA A 72 -12.18 16.62 -8.40
N PRO A 73 -12.02 17.04 -7.12
CA PRO A 73 -12.87 18.07 -6.51
C PRO A 73 -12.85 19.43 -7.23
N SER A 74 -11.76 19.81 -7.88
CA SER A 74 -11.67 21.04 -8.67
C SER A 74 -12.50 21.01 -9.96
N GLY A 75 -12.98 19.84 -10.35
CA GLY A 75 -13.73 19.56 -11.56
C GLY A 75 -12.86 19.00 -12.69
N GLY A 76 -13.39 17.98 -13.36
CA GLY A 76 -12.73 17.29 -14.47
C GLY A 76 -11.82 16.15 -14.04
N LYS A 77 -11.30 15.43 -15.03
CA LYS A 77 -10.43 14.27 -14.85
C LYS A 77 -8.98 14.70 -14.62
N THR A 78 -8.70 15.15 -13.41
CA THR A 78 -7.38 15.70 -13.00
C THR A 78 -6.81 14.99 -11.76
N GLY A 79 -7.51 13.97 -11.23
CA GLY A 79 -7.09 13.20 -10.07
C GLY A 79 -6.14 12.06 -10.43
N TYR A 80 -4.94 12.06 -9.85
CA TYR A 80 -3.92 11.03 -10.04
C TYR A 80 -3.54 10.37 -8.72
N PRO A 81 -3.18 9.08 -8.70
CA PRO A 81 -2.72 8.41 -7.49
C PRO A 81 -1.50 9.11 -6.90
N ALA A 82 -1.53 9.36 -5.60
CA ALA A 82 -0.40 9.90 -4.87
C ALA A 82 0.58 8.80 -4.45
N GLU A 83 1.88 9.09 -4.53
CA GLU A 83 2.89 8.33 -3.82
C GLU A 83 3.15 8.97 -2.45
N LEU A 84 3.39 8.14 -1.44
CA LEU A 84 3.54 8.60 -0.08
C LEU A 84 5.02 8.77 0.29
N CYS A 85 5.40 9.97 0.71
CA CYS A 85 6.74 10.25 1.21
C CYS A 85 6.78 10.15 2.74
N TYR A 86 7.51 9.18 3.27
CA TYR A 86 7.60 8.86 4.70
C TYR A 86 8.82 9.48 5.40
N TRP A 87 9.49 10.45 4.80
CA TRP A 87 10.75 11.00 5.31
C TRP A 87 10.64 12.49 5.66
N THR A 88 11.35 12.89 6.71
CA THR A 88 11.56 14.30 7.06
C THR A 88 12.75 14.88 6.29
N LYS A 89 12.94 16.21 6.38
CA LYS A 89 14.13 16.89 5.84
C LYS A 89 15.44 16.31 6.40
N ASP A 90 15.44 15.99 7.68
CA ASP A 90 16.61 15.45 8.39
C ASP A 90 16.82 13.94 8.13
N GLY A 91 16.02 13.33 7.26
CA GLY A 91 16.14 11.92 6.91
C GLY A 91 15.62 10.97 7.98
N GLN A 92 14.73 11.42 8.86
CA GLN A 92 14.06 10.58 9.83
C GLN A 92 12.72 10.07 9.27
N PRO A 93 12.30 8.86 9.64
CA PRO A 93 10.96 8.38 9.31
C PRO A 93 9.87 9.25 9.95
N LYS A 94 8.76 9.47 9.22
CA LYS A 94 7.57 10.13 9.77
C LYS A 94 6.35 9.22 9.65
N SER A 95 5.45 9.30 10.63
CA SER A 95 4.22 8.51 10.70
C SER A 95 3.09 9.07 9.82
N ASP A 96 3.14 10.37 9.55
CA ASP A 96 2.18 11.07 8.70
C ASP A 96 2.85 11.40 7.35
N PRO A 97 2.68 10.52 6.32
CA PRO A 97 3.37 10.68 5.06
C PRO A 97 2.81 11.86 4.26
N THR A 98 3.69 12.51 3.50
CA THR A 98 3.28 13.54 2.54
C THR A 98 2.86 12.88 1.24
N PRO A 99 1.63 13.09 0.75
CA PRO A 99 1.22 12.66 -0.58
C PRO A 99 1.92 13.50 -1.65
N VAL A 100 2.40 12.85 -2.70
CA VAL A 100 3.20 13.46 -3.78
C VAL A 100 2.69 12.97 -5.11
N LEU A 101 2.36 13.90 -6.01
CA LEU A 101 2.04 13.61 -7.41
C LEU A 101 3.33 13.37 -8.19
N LEU A 102 3.46 12.19 -8.80
CA LEU A 102 4.61 11.91 -9.66
C LEU A 102 4.54 12.72 -10.96
N ASN A 103 5.64 13.32 -11.34
CA ASN A 103 5.81 14.04 -12.60
C ASN A 103 5.46 13.19 -13.83
N SER A 104 5.73 11.89 -13.77
CA SER A 104 5.43 10.94 -14.84
C SER A 104 3.92 10.82 -15.13
N TRP A 105 3.05 10.98 -14.14
CA TRP A 105 1.60 10.98 -14.35
C TRP A 105 1.11 12.14 -15.20
N ILE A 106 1.78 13.27 -15.12
CA ILE A 106 1.45 14.50 -15.85
C ILE A 106 2.37 14.75 -17.04
N GLY A 107 3.06 13.71 -17.52
CA GLY A 107 3.90 13.75 -18.73
C GLY A 107 5.19 14.54 -18.60
N LYS A 108 5.64 14.83 -17.38
CA LYS A 108 6.94 15.47 -17.13
C LYS A 108 8.04 14.44 -16.97
N PRO A 109 9.16 14.53 -17.72
CA PRO A 109 10.24 13.56 -17.65
C PRO A 109 11.16 13.72 -16.42
N GLU A 110 11.09 14.85 -15.74
CA GLU A 110 11.95 15.13 -14.60
C GLU A 110 11.60 14.26 -13.39
N PRO A 111 12.62 13.87 -12.58
CA PRO A 111 12.38 13.14 -11.34
C PRO A 111 11.51 13.94 -10.38
N THR A 112 10.69 13.24 -9.62
CA THR A 112 9.78 13.85 -8.65
C THR A 112 10.45 13.93 -7.28
N PHE A 113 10.37 15.09 -6.64
CA PHE A 113 10.84 15.30 -5.28
C PHE A 113 9.70 15.73 -4.37
N CYS A 114 9.71 15.21 -3.15
CA CYS A 114 8.73 15.58 -2.14
C CYS A 114 8.78 17.10 -1.87
N PRO A 115 7.65 17.82 -1.93
CA PRO A 115 7.63 19.26 -1.69
C PRO A 115 7.97 19.64 -0.25
N ASP A 116 7.74 18.72 0.70
CA ASP A 116 7.99 18.93 2.11
C ASP A 116 9.47 18.72 2.47
N CYS A 117 10.07 17.58 2.11
CA CYS A 117 11.42 17.21 2.52
C CYS A 117 12.49 17.29 1.42
N GLY A 118 12.10 17.51 0.17
CA GLY A 118 13.03 17.61 -0.97
C GLY A 118 13.66 16.30 -1.42
N ARG A 119 13.20 15.14 -0.90
CA ARG A 119 13.74 13.82 -1.24
C ARG A 119 13.05 13.22 -2.45
N LEU A 120 13.80 12.39 -3.18
CA LEU A 120 13.29 11.68 -4.36
C LEU A 120 12.11 10.79 -3.97
N VAL A 121 11.06 10.83 -4.79
CA VAL A 121 9.88 9.97 -4.70
C VAL A 121 9.74 9.21 -6.00
N VAL A 122 9.55 7.91 -5.91
CA VAL A 122 9.43 7.00 -7.04
C VAL A 122 8.10 6.23 -6.96
N ALA A 123 7.71 5.61 -8.07
CA ALA A 123 6.54 4.74 -8.08
C ALA A 123 6.71 3.59 -7.09
N ASN A 124 5.62 3.27 -6.36
CA ASN A 124 5.61 2.31 -5.26
C ASN A 124 6.63 2.66 -4.17
N ASN A 125 6.68 3.92 -3.78
CA ASN A 125 7.62 4.44 -2.79
C ASN A 125 7.50 3.66 -1.47
N PRO A 126 8.56 2.96 -1.01
CA PRO A 126 8.45 2.11 0.16
C PRO A 126 8.29 2.94 1.45
N PRO A 127 7.55 2.44 2.44
CA PRO A 127 7.49 3.08 3.75
C PRO A 127 8.87 3.12 4.42
N ALA A 128 9.14 4.22 5.12
CA ALA A 128 10.39 4.39 5.85
C ALA A 128 10.49 3.35 6.98
N ARG A 129 11.65 2.71 7.09
CA ARG A 129 11.95 1.77 8.18
C ARG A 129 12.90 2.42 9.18
N PRO A 130 12.79 2.11 10.49
CA PRO A 130 13.78 2.54 11.46
C PRO A 130 15.19 2.07 11.06
N GLY A 131 16.15 3.01 11.00
CA GLY A 131 17.51 2.73 10.55
C GLY A 131 17.67 2.56 9.02
N GLY A 132 16.59 2.70 8.26
CA GLY A 132 16.64 2.70 6.79
C GLY A 132 17.36 3.96 6.26
N ARG A 133 17.97 3.83 5.10
CA ARG A 133 18.60 4.96 4.42
C ARG A 133 17.53 5.78 3.69
N PRO A 134 17.45 7.10 3.92
CA PRO A 134 16.51 7.94 3.20
C PRO A 134 16.88 8.07 1.72
N PRO A 135 15.90 8.24 0.81
CA PRO A 135 16.15 8.58 -0.58
C PRO A 135 16.99 9.88 -0.69
N PRO A 136 17.75 10.04 -1.78
CA PRO A 136 18.58 11.23 -1.97
C PRO A 136 17.71 12.50 -2.03
N THR A 137 18.26 13.59 -1.55
CA THR A 137 17.75 14.93 -1.80
C THR A 137 18.00 15.33 -3.26
N ARG A 138 17.35 16.41 -3.73
CA ARG A 138 17.60 16.92 -5.08
C ARG A 138 19.08 17.20 -5.35
N ALA A 139 19.79 17.84 -4.42
CA ALA A 139 21.20 18.16 -4.56
C ALA A 139 22.08 16.90 -4.67
N GLU A 140 21.82 15.90 -3.81
CA GLU A 140 22.52 14.61 -3.87
C GLU A 140 22.21 13.87 -5.18
N TYR A 141 20.97 13.90 -5.64
CA TYR A 141 20.57 13.29 -6.90
C TYR A 141 21.31 13.92 -8.09
N GLU A 142 21.38 15.24 -8.16
CA GLU A 142 22.09 15.97 -9.22
C GLU A 142 23.59 15.65 -9.19
N GLN A 143 24.20 15.57 -8.02
CA GLN A 143 25.59 15.17 -7.86
C GLN A 143 25.85 13.73 -8.37
N TYR A 144 25.00 12.78 -8.02
CA TYR A 144 25.10 11.39 -8.51
C TYR A 144 24.94 11.32 -10.02
N HIS A 145 24.02 12.07 -10.58
CA HIS A 145 23.79 12.13 -12.02
C HIS A 145 25.01 12.70 -12.78
N GLN A 146 25.66 13.72 -12.22
CA GLN A 146 26.91 14.29 -12.79
C GLN A 146 28.07 13.30 -12.75
N LEU A 147 28.10 12.40 -11.77
CA LEU A 147 29.11 11.34 -11.64
C LEU A 147 28.82 10.14 -12.54
N GLY A 148 27.77 10.16 -13.36
CA GLY A 148 27.38 9.06 -14.23
C GLY A 148 26.82 7.84 -13.46
N LEU A 149 26.48 8.00 -12.19
CA LEU A 149 25.82 6.99 -11.38
C LEU A 149 24.34 6.99 -11.76
N GLY A 150 23.93 6.02 -12.58
CA GLY A 150 22.58 5.94 -13.13
C GLY A 150 21.51 5.72 -12.04
N PRO A 151 20.24 5.95 -12.39
CA PRO A 151 19.09 5.81 -11.47
C PRO A 151 18.95 4.40 -10.88
N GLU A 152 19.48 3.36 -11.51
CA GLU A 152 19.46 1.99 -11.03
C GLU A 152 20.20 1.79 -9.70
N LEU A 153 21.34 2.48 -9.51
CA LEU A 153 22.08 2.46 -8.24
C LEU A 153 21.32 3.21 -7.13
N LEU A 154 20.52 4.20 -7.51
CA LEU A 154 19.70 4.96 -6.55
C LEU A 154 18.52 4.14 -6.04
N HIS A 155 17.94 3.25 -6.86
CA HIS A 155 16.91 2.30 -6.43
C HIS A 155 17.45 1.28 -5.42
N THR A 156 18.66 0.79 -5.62
CA THR A 156 19.30 -0.17 -4.69
C THR A 156 19.61 0.50 -3.34
N VAL A 157 19.96 1.77 -3.35
CA VAL A 157 20.20 2.56 -2.14
C VAL A 157 18.89 2.90 -1.42
N ALA A 158 17.81 3.14 -2.14
CA ALA A 158 16.50 3.45 -1.58
C ALA A 158 15.76 2.21 -1.07
N SER A 159 15.97 1.04 -1.67
CA SER A 159 15.31 -0.21 -1.28
C SER A 159 15.99 -0.97 -0.13
N GLY A 160 17.17 -0.53 0.33
CA GLY A 160 17.79 -1.00 1.58
C GLY A 160 17.99 -2.52 1.63
N ASN A 161 18.74 -3.08 0.67
CA ASN A 161 19.18 -4.48 0.77
C ASN A 161 20.56 -4.52 1.39
#